data_7ecd2512717d9ad611da51c16d04a7c1
#
_entry.id   7ecd2512717d9ad611da51c16d04a7c1
#
_cell.length_a   1.000
_cell.length_b   1.000
_cell.length_c   1.000
_cell.angle_alpha   90.00
_cell.angle_beta   90.00
_cell.angle_gamma   90.00
#
_symmetry.space_group_name_H-M   'P 1'
#
loop_
_entity.id
_entity.type
_entity.pdbx_description
1 polymer ?
#
loop_
_entity_poly.entity_id
_entity_poly.type
_entity_poly.pdbx_seq_one_letter_code
_entity_poly.pdbx_strand_id
1 'polypeptide(L)'
;MRLPAPGEATTHIVKPPIPSYPGTTENEAFVMRLAAAVGLPTARVEARRLEGANGPKAYLLVERYDREYRGGRAVRLHQEDFCQALGFASRQKYETNLGPGIARCRQLIMNCSKQPALDAHHFLDAVGFNLLVGNGDAHAKNFSLLYTAEGIQMAPLYDLLSTALYPDLPLSMAMSIGGTYRFSEVDRVVLTEGARALGLRRDYLIRRLDFLRERLPKAAEEVAVGLLGCGLDESVLERLVRLVRDRSGELGRF
;
A
#
# COMPACT_ATOMS: atom_id res chain seq x y z
N MET A 1 -14.57 21.25 5.25
CA MET A 1 -15.12 19.88 5.17
C MET A 1 -16.46 19.86 5.87
N ARG A 2 -17.50 19.24 5.32
CA ARG A 2 -18.81 19.06 5.95
C ARG A 2 -19.15 17.58 6.06
N LEU A 3 -19.99 17.22 7.02
CA LEU A 3 -20.59 15.89 7.06
C LEU A 3 -21.58 15.73 5.90
N PRO A 4 -21.68 14.54 5.29
CA PRO A 4 -22.66 14.30 4.24
C PRO A 4 -24.07 14.31 4.82
N ALA A 5 -25.04 14.77 4.04
CA ALA A 5 -26.45 14.65 4.39
C ALA A 5 -26.90 13.15 4.32
N PRO A 6 -28.01 12.77 4.97
CA PRO A 6 -28.56 11.44 4.82
C PRO A 6 -28.75 11.05 3.35
N GLY A 7 -28.16 9.90 2.94
CA GLY A 7 -28.19 9.43 1.56
C GLY A 7 -27.10 9.97 0.64
N GLU A 8 -26.34 10.99 1.03
CA GLU A 8 -25.15 11.43 0.28
C GLU A 8 -23.99 10.43 0.42
N ALA A 9 -23.27 10.21 -0.68
CA ALA A 9 -22.04 9.43 -0.65
C ALA A 9 -20.91 10.27 -0.04
N THR A 10 -20.21 9.71 0.96
CA THR A 10 -18.97 10.29 1.48
C THR A 10 -17.89 10.28 0.40
N THR A 11 -17.11 11.35 0.28
CA THR A 11 -16.03 11.49 -0.71
C THR A 11 -14.65 11.25 -0.10
N HIS A 12 -14.53 11.26 1.22
CA HIS A 12 -13.28 11.08 1.94
C HIS A 12 -13.47 10.16 3.14
N ILE A 13 -12.36 9.59 3.59
CA ILE A 13 -12.22 8.87 4.86
C ILE A 13 -11.28 9.69 5.74
N VAL A 14 -11.68 9.93 7.00
CA VAL A 14 -10.83 10.55 8.02
C VAL A 14 -10.26 9.46 8.89
N LYS A 15 -8.94 9.35 8.94
CA LYS A 15 -8.21 8.41 9.80
C LYS A 15 -7.54 9.20 10.93
N PRO A 16 -8.00 9.08 12.17
CA PRO A 16 -7.29 9.63 13.33
C PRO A 16 -6.03 8.81 13.63
N PRO A 17 -5.06 9.37 14.37
CA PRO A 17 -3.89 8.61 14.81
C PRO A 17 -4.33 7.46 15.74
N ILE A 18 -3.60 6.36 15.68
CA ILE A 18 -3.81 5.20 16.55
C ILE A 18 -3.00 5.40 17.82
N PRO A 19 -3.62 5.52 19.02
CA PRO A 19 -2.89 5.85 20.25
C PRO A 19 -1.79 4.86 20.63
N SER A 20 -1.99 3.56 20.37
CA SER A 20 -1.01 2.50 20.64
C SER A 20 0.17 2.48 19.67
N TYR A 21 0.07 3.20 18.55
CA TYR A 21 1.12 3.29 17.53
C TYR A 21 1.38 4.76 17.19
N PRO A 22 2.20 5.48 17.97
CA PRO A 22 2.49 6.89 17.71
C PRO A 22 3.08 7.11 16.31
N GLY A 23 2.68 8.20 15.66
CA GLY A 23 3.16 8.54 14.31
C GLY A 23 2.46 7.77 13.18
N THR A 24 1.30 7.12 13.41
CA THR A 24 0.57 6.40 12.35
C THR A 24 0.06 7.31 11.24
N THR A 25 -0.32 8.53 11.55
CA THR A 25 -0.72 9.53 10.54
C THR A 25 0.45 9.90 9.62
N GLU A 26 1.61 10.19 10.22
CA GLU A 26 2.87 10.47 9.51
C GLU A 26 3.29 9.28 8.64
N ASN A 27 3.26 8.09 9.22
CA ASN A 27 3.65 6.85 8.56
C ASN A 27 2.77 6.58 7.32
N GLU A 28 1.45 6.56 7.46
CA GLU A 28 0.56 6.31 6.32
C GLU A 28 0.64 7.44 5.29
N ALA A 29 0.69 8.71 5.72
CA ALA A 29 0.85 9.84 4.81
C ALA A 29 2.14 9.75 4.01
N PHE A 30 3.25 9.41 4.67
CA PHE A 30 4.56 9.28 4.05
C PHE A 30 4.59 8.12 3.05
N VAL A 31 4.17 6.92 3.46
CA VAL A 31 4.26 5.72 2.61
C VAL A 31 3.31 5.81 1.41
N MET A 32 2.09 6.35 1.60
CA MET A 32 1.15 6.59 0.50
C MET A 32 1.69 7.61 -0.52
N ARG A 33 2.27 8.73 -0.06
CA ARG A 33 2.89 9.73 -0.95
C ARG A 33 4.15 9.19 -1.62
N LEU A 34 4.95 8.39 -0.91
CA LEU A 34 6.13 7.75 -1.46
C LEU A 34 5.78 6.78 -2.60
N ALA A 35 4.72 5.97 -2.42
CA ALA A 35 4.22 5.09 -3.48
C ALA A 35 3.81 5.88 -4.73
N ALA A 36 3.07 6.98 -4.56
CA ALA A 36 2.71 7.88 -5.66
C ALA A 36 3.94 8.52 -6.33
N ALA A 37 4.94 8.93 -5.56
CA ALA A 37 6.16 9.56 -6.07
C ALA A 37 7.02 8.62 -6.92
N VAL A 38 6.97 7.30 -6.66
CA VAL A 38 7.64 6.30 -7.52
C VAL A 38 6.77 5.75 -8.64
N GLY A 39 5.58 6.33 -8.84
CA GLY A 39 4.70 6.03 -9.97
C GLY A 39 3.68 4.91 -9.76
N LEU A 40 3.45 4.48 -8.52
CA LEU A 40 2.40 3.52 -8.22
C LEU A 40 1.03 4.21 -8.15
N PRO A 41 -0.02 3.66 -8.80
CA PRO A 41 -1.37 4.18 -8.67
C PRO A 41 -1.86 4.07 -7.21
N THR A 42 -2.06 5.20 -6.54
CA THR A 42 -2.47 5.26 -5.12
C THR A 42 -3.65 6.19 -4.92
N ALA A 43 -4.47 5.91 -3.91
CA ALA A 43 -5.47 6.84 -3.43
C ALA A 43 -4.80 8.13 -2.95
N ARG A 44 -5.41 9.28 -3.23
CA ARG A 44 -4.88 10.58 -2.79
C ARG A 44 -5.05 10.72 -1.29
N VAL A 45 -3.99 11.17 -0.64
CA VAL A 45 -3.98 11.40 0.81
C VAL A 45 -3.48 12.79 1.14
N GLU A 46 -4.05 13.37 2.18
CA GLU A 46 -3.67 14.67 2.71
C GLU A 46 -3.57 14.58 4.24
N ALA A 47 -2.39 14.86 4.77
CA ALA A 47 -2.24 15.02 6.21
C ALA A 47 -2.71 16.40 6.63
N ARG A 48 -3.55 16.47 7.65
CA ARG A 48 -4.12 17.70 8.20
C ARG A 48 -4.00 17.72 9.71
N ARG A 49 -4.08 18.93 10.29
CA ARG A 49 -4.17 19.13 11.73
C ARG A 49 -5.53 19.69 12.10
N LEU A 50 -6.03 19.26 13.22
CA LEU A 50 -7.24 19.76 13.84
C LEU A 50 -6.89 20.31 15.22
N GLU A 51 -7.21 21.58 15.48
CA GLU A 51 -7.11 22.16 16.81
C GLU A 51 -8.14 21.52 17.74
N GLY A 52 -7.70 21.06 18.88
CA GLY A 52 -8.53 20.40 19.89
C GLY A 52 -8.20 20.88 21.29
N ALA A 53 -9.04 20.57 22.26
CA ALA A 53 -8.86 20.98 23.67
C ALA A 53 -7.53 20.48 24.26
N ASN A 54 -6.95 19.38 23.74
CA ASN A 54 -5.68 18.79 24.16
C ASN A 54 -4.52 19.11 23.20
N GLY A 55 -4.60 20.21 22.46
CA GLY A 55 -3.64 20.61 21.44
C GLY A 55 -3.95 20.06 20.04
N PRO A 56 -3.16 20.48 19.03
CA PRO A 56 -3.38 20.08 17.65
C PRO A 56 -3.09 18.58 17.47
N LYS A 57 -4.00 17.89 16.79
CA LYS A 57 -3.84 16.47 16.42
C LYS A 57 -3.78 16.33 14.90
N ALA A 58 -2.78 15.62 14.41
CA ALA A 58 -2.71 15.24 13.01
C ALA A 58 -3.75 14.15 12.70
N TYR A 59 -4.33 14.18 11.51
CA TYR A 59 -5.18 13.14 10.96
C TYR A 59 -4.93 13.01 9.48
N LEU A 60 -5.19 11.81 8.94
CA LEU A 60 -5.09 11.58 7.51
C LEU A 60 -6.47 11.69 6.87
N LEU A 61 -6.56 12.48 5.81
CA LEU A 61 -7.70 12.55 4.93
C LEU A 61 -7.40 11.75 3.67
N VAL A 62 -8.16 10.69 3.42
CA VAL A 62 -8.01 9.83 2.24
C VAL A 62 -9.16 10.12 1.29
N GLU A 63 -8.86 10.52 0.05
CA GLU A 63 -9.86 10.66 -1.00
C GLU A 63 -10.32 9.28 -1.47
N ARG A 64 -11.63 9.09 -1.54
CA ARG A 64 -12.19 7.81 -1.96
C ARG A 64 -12.10 7.65 -3.47
N TYR A 65 -11.32 6.69 -3.94
CA TYR A 65 -11.17 6.35 -5.36
C TYR A 65 -12.40 5.67 -5.96
N ASP A 66 -13.30 5.12 -5.11
CA ASP A 66 -14.55 4.47 -5.49
C ASP A 66 -15.71 5.48 -5.60
N ARG A 67 -15.41 6.69 -6.08
CA ARG A 67 -16.38 7.75 -6.33
C ARG A 67 -16.24 8.25 -7.75
N GLU A 68 -17.39 8.40 -8.40
CA GLU A 68 -17.54 9.04 -9.69
C GLU A 68 -18.49 10.24 -9.55
N TYR A 69 -18.24 11.31 -10.26
CA TYR A 69 -19.12 12.47 -10.24
C TYR A 69 -20.07 12.47 -11.46
N ARG A 70 -21.36 12.33 -11.21
CA ARG A 70 -22.42 12.39 -12.23
C ARG A 70 -23.38 13.52 -11.89
N GLY A 71 -23.54 14.50 -12.78
CA GLY A 71 -24.41 15.66 -12.53
C GLY A 71 -24.03 16.44 -11.25
N GLY A 72 -22.75 16.53 -10.90
CA GLY A 72 -22.26 17.23 -9.70
C GLY A 72 -22.47 16.46 -8.38
N ARG A 73 -22.95 15.23 -8.43
CA ARG A 73 -23.14 14.36 -7.26
C ARG A 73 -22.15 13.20 -7.26
N ALA A 74 -21.58 12.91 -6.10
CA ALA A 74 -20.72 11.72 -5.93
C ALA A 74 -21.59 10.45 -5.94
N VAL A 75 -21.25 9.53 -6.84
CA VAL A 75 -21.87 8.21 -6.98
C VAL A 75 -20.85 7.16 -6.57
N ARG A 76 -21.29 6.12 -5.86
CA ARG A 76 -20.42 5.01 -5.45
C ARG A 76 -20.19 4.06 -6.61
N LEU A 77 -18.93 3.73 -6.86
CA LEU A 77 -18.57 2.58 -7.68
C LEU A 77 -18.51 1.34 -6.78
N HIS A 78 -18.88 0.19 -7.33
CA HIS A 78 -18.70 -1.07 -6.63
C HIS A 78 -17.22 -1.43 -6.54
N GLN A 79 -16.80 -1.94 -5.39
CA GLN A 79 -15.47 -2.50 -5.20
C GLN A 79 -15.54 -3.74 -4.32
N GLU A 80 -14.60 -4.65 -4.53
CA GLU A 80 -14.39 -5.83 -3.69
C GLU A 80 -12.91 -5.95 -3.37
N ASP A 81 -12.57 -6.15 -2.08
CA ASP A 81 -11.20 -6.55 -1.75
C ASP A 81 -10.91 -7.96 -2.30
N PHE A 82 -9.62 -8.33 -2.46
CA PHE A 82 -9.27 -9.61 -3.05
C PHE A 82 -9.74 -10.81 -2.23
N CYS A 83 -9.93 -10.68 -0.91
CA CYS A 83 -10.57 -11.74 -0.13
C CYS A 83 -12.04 -11.89 -0.52
N GLN A 84 -12.78 -10.78 -0.66
CA GLN A 84 -14.17 -10.81 -1.10
C GLN A 84 -14.32 -11.42 -2.50
N ALA A 85 -13.55 -10.92 -3.47
CA ALA A 85 -13.57 -11.40 -4.85
C ALA A 85 -13.17 -12.88 -5.00
N LEU A 86 -12.39 -13.42 -4.07
CA LEU A 86 -11.98 -14.83 -4.03
C LEU A 86 -12.84 -15.70 -3.10
N GLY A 87 -13.84 -15.14 -2.42
CA GLY A 87 -14.74 -15.86 -1.52
C GLY A 87 -14.12 -16.25 -0.16
N PHE A 88 -13.09 -15.54 0.29
CA PHE A 88 -12.47 -15.76 1.60
C PHE A 88 -13.18 -14.98 2.70
N ALA A 89 -13.34 -15.60 3.87
CA ALA A 89 -13.82 -14.92 5.05
C ALA A 89 -12.83 -13.86 5.54
N SER A 90 -13.32 -12.78 6.16
CA SER A 90 -12.48 -11.65 6.63
C SER A 90 -11.34 -12.07 7.57
N ARG A 91 -11.50 -13.14 8.36
CA ARG A 91 -10.45 -13.70 9.22
C ARG A 91 -9.30 -14.38 8.46
N GLN A 92 -9.51 -14.73 7.19
CA GLN A 92 -8.54 -15.40 6.30
C GLN A 92 -7.79 -14.38 5.43
N LYS A 93 -7.48 -13.21 5.96
CA LYS A 93 -6.81 -12.16 5.21
C LYS A 93 -5.29 -12.40 5.00
N TYR A 94 -4.65 -13.16 5.90
CA TYR A 94 -3.23 -13.53 5.81
C TYR A 94 -3.06 -14.90 5.16
N GLU A 95 -2.03 -15.05 4.34
CA GLU A 95 -1.71 -16.34 3.70
C GLU A 95 -1.43 -17.43 4.74
N THR A 96 -0.76 -17.10 5.85
CA THR A 96 -0.54 -18.01 6.98
C THR A 96 -1.82 -18.52 7.64
N ASN A 97 -2.94 -17.82 7.46
CA ASN A 97 -4.26 -18.23 7.96
C ASN A 97 -5.15 -18.79 6.82
N LEU A 98 -4.53 -19.47 5.86
CA LEU A 98 -5.19 -20.05 4.69
C LEU A 98 -5.82 -18.99 3.75
N GLY A 99 -5.38 -17.75 3.83
CA GLY A 99 -5.79 -16.67 2.93
C GLY A 99 -5.08 -16.74 1.58
N PRO A 100 -5.43 -15.84 0.65
CA PRO A 100 -4.82 -15.83 -0.66
C PRO A 100 -3.40 -15.23 -0.61
N GLY A 101 -2.44 -15.95 -1.20
CA GLY A 101 -1.08 -15.46 -1.46
C GLY A 101 -0.98 -14.75 -2.81
N ILE A 102 0.23 -14.28 -3.13
CA ILE A 102 0.55 -13.48 -4.33
C ILE A 102 0.08 -14.17 -5.62
N ALA A 103 0.32 -15.47 -5.76
CA ALA A 103 -0.05 -16.21 -6.97
C ALA A 103 -1.56 -16.19 -7.20
N ARG A 104 -2.35 -16.39 -6.16
CA ARG A 104 -3.82 -16.41 -6.24
C ARG A 104 -4.39 -15.02 -6.49
N CYS A 105 -3.82 -13.98 -5.87
CA CYS A 105 -4.19 -12.59 -6.12
C CYS A 105 -3.87 -12.18 -7.57
N ARG A 106 -2.69 -12.53 -8.07
CA ARG A 106 -2.32 -12.29 -9.47
C ARG A 106 -3.25 -13.02 -10.45
N GLN A 107 -3.60 -14.29 -10.17
CA GLN A 107 -4.53 -15.06 -11.00
C GLN A 107 -5.93 -14.42 -11.05
N LEU A 108 -6.41 -13.89 -9.92
CA LEU A 108 -7.68 -13.13 -9.87
C LEU A 108 -7.62 -11.94 -10.85
N ILE A 109 -6.55 -11.13 -10.79
CA ILE A 109 -6.36 -9.99 -11.70
C ILE A 109 -6.35 -10.44 -13.15
N MET A 110 -5.58 -11.50 -13.47
CA MET A 110 -5.49 -12.03 -14.85
C MET A 110 -6.82 -12.50 -15.40
N ASN A 111 -7.72 -13.00 -14.54
CA ASN A 111 -9.03 -13.52 -14.94
C ASN A 111 -10.12 -12.43 -15.05
N CYS A 112 -10.04 -11.37 -14.25
CA CYS A 112 -11.14 -10.42 -14.09
C CYS A 112 -10.87 -9.04 -14.67
N SER A 113 -9.60 -8.60 -14.76
CA SER A 113 -9.28 -7.23 -15.19
C SER A 113 -9.46 -7.05 -16.70
N LYS A 114 -9.94 -5.87 -17.09
CA LYS A 114 -9.96 -5.44 -18.50
C LYS A 114 -8.56 -5.16 -19.08
N GLN A 115 -7.57 -4.96 -18.22
CA GLN A 115 -6.16 -4.71 -18.58
C GLN A 115 -5.21 -5.61 -17.76
N PRO A 116 -5.34 -6.94 -17.86
CA PRO A 116 -4.79 -7.89 -16.91
C PRO A 116 -3.26 -7.79 -16.76
N ALA A 117 -2.54 -7.58 -17.86
CA ALA A 117 -1.09 -7.48 -17.82
C ALA A 117 -0.61 -6.23 -17.06
N LEU A 118 -1.28 -5.07 -17.26
CA LEU A 118 -0.95 -3.83 -16.57
C LEU A 118 -1.28 -3.91 -15.08
N ASP A 119 -2.46 -4.38 -14.74
CA ASP A 119 -2.90 -4.49 -13.35
C ASP A 119 -2.07 -5.53 -12.57
N ALA A 120 -1.71 -6.67 -13.21
CA ALA A 120 -0.80 -7.64 -12.60
C ALA A 120 0.61 -7.05 -12.40
N HIS A 121 1.08 -6.19 -13.31
CA HIS A 121 2.33 -5.46 -13.15
C HIS A 121 2.27 -4.50 -11.95
N HIS A 122 1.23 -3.67 -11.85
CA HIS A 122 1.02 -2.76 -10.72
C HIS A 122 0.91 -3.51 -9.38
N PHE A 123 0.24 -4.66 -9.37
CA PHE A 123 0.15 -5.51 -8.17
C PHE A 123 1.52 -6.02 -7.73
N LEU A 124 2.35 -6.52 -8.65
CA LEU A 124 3.69 -7.03 -8.33
C LEU A 124 4.65 -5.90 -7.92
N ASP A 125 4.52 -4.72 -8.52
CA ASP A 125 5.25 -3.54 -8.07
C ASP A 125 4.84 -3.12 -6.65
N ALA A 126 3.54 -3.20 -6.32
CA ALA A 126 3.06 -2.94 -4.97
C ALA A 126 3.60 -3.97 -3.96
N VAL A 127 3.72 -5.25 -4.34
CA VAL A 127 4.37 -6.28 -3.50
C VAL A 127 5.84 -5.92 -3.26
N GLY A 128 6.59 -5.55 -4.29
CA GLY A 128 7.99 -5.11 -4.18
C GLY A 128 8.13 -3.83 -3.35
N PHE A 129 7.23 -2.88 -3.52
CA PHE A 129 7.19 -1.65 -2.73
C PHE A 129 6.95 -1.95 -1.24
N ASN A 130 5.94 -2.77 -0.91
CA ASN A 130 5.65 -3.17 0.46
C ASN A 130 6.85 -3.90 1.12
N LEU A 131 7.58 -4.72 0.35
CA LEU A 131 8.83 -5.34 0.79
C LEU A 131 9.85 -4.27 1.16
N LEU A 132 10.07 -3.25 0.31
CA LEU A 132 11.08 -2.20 0.49
C LEU A 132 10.74 -1.24 1.63
N VAL A 133 9.49 -0.87 1.81
CA VAL A 133 9.08 0.01 2.92
C VAL A 133 8.84 -0.74 4.24
N GLY A 134 8.93 -2.07 4.24
CA GLY A 134 8.72 -2.87 5.44
C GLY A 134 7.26 -2.91 5.90
N ASN A 135 6.31 -3.02 4.96
CA ASN A 135 4.90 -3.21 5.28
C ASN A 135 4.56 -4.70 5.44
N GLY A 136 4.56 -5.19 6.66
CA GLY A 136 4.19 -6.58 6.99
C GLY A 136 2.68 -6.84 6.97
N ASP A 137 1.84 -5.80 6.95
CA ASP A 137 0.37 -5.95 6.94
C ASP A 137 -0.25 -5.85 5.52
N ALA A 138 0.57 -5.96 4.47
CA ALA A 138 0.12 -5.92 3.08
C ALA A 138 -0.57 -7.24 2.67
N HIS A 139 -1.74 -7.50 3.25
CA HIS A 139 -2.55 -8.70 2.99
C HIS A 139 -3.56 -8.49 1.86
N ALA A 140 -4.25 -9.57 1.44
CA ALA A 140 -5.16 -9.53 0.31
C ALA A 140 -6.35 -8.55 0.44
N LYS A 141 -6.73 -8.13 1.65
CA LYS A 141 -7.76 -7.10 1.84
C LYS A 141 -7.26 -5.66 1.61
N ASN A 142 -5.94 -5.45 1.46
CA ASN A 142 -5.35 -4.16 1.11
C ASN A 142 -5.27 -3.95 -0.42
N PHE A 143 -5.82 -4.89 -1.19
CA PHE A 143 -5.94 -4.80 -2.64
C PHE A 143 -7.40 -5.01 -3.03
N SER A 144 -7.89 -4.24 -4.01
CA SER A 144 -9.29 -4.31 -4.43
C SER A 144 -9.42 -4.32 -5.95
N LEU A 145 -10.53 -4.88 -6.42
CA LEU A 145 -11.06 -4.69 -7.75
C LEU A 145 -12.07 -3.55 -7.71
N LEU A 146 -12.02 -2.68 -8.70
CA LEU A 146 -12.93 -1.57 -8.90
C LEU A 146 -13.77 -1.84 -10.17
N TYR A 147 -15.08 -1.77 -10.03
CA TYR A 147 -16.03 -2.00 -11.10
C TYR A 147 -16.45 -0.66 -11.71
N THR A 148 -15.98 -0.39 -12.90
CA THR A 148 -16.27 0.84 -13.65
C THR A 148 -17.16 0.57 -14.86
N ALA A 149 -17.65 1.62 -15.52
CA ALA A 149 -18.42 1.48 -16.76
C ALA A 149 -17.57 0.85 -17.90
N GLU A 150 -16.25 1.05 -17.86
CA GLU A 150 -15.33 0.49 -18.86
C GLU A 150 -14.89 -0.96 -18.55
N GLY A 151 -15.26 -1.50 -17.40
CA GLY A 151 -14.92 -2.86 -16.94
C GLY A 151 -14.22 -2.89 -15.59
N ILE A 152 -13.82 -4.10 -15.21
CA ILE A 152 -13.14 -4.35 -13.92
C ILE A 152 -11.66 -4.00 -14.06
N GLN A 153 -11.08 -3.34 -13.06
CA GLN A 153 -9.66 -3.02 -12.98
C GLN A 153 -9.16 -3.09 -11.54
N MET A 154 -7.85 -3.20 -11.35
CA MET A 154 -7.27 -3.07 -10.02
C MET A 154 -7.53 -1.65 -9.50
N ALA A 155 -7.98 -1.54 -8.26
CA ALA A 155 -8.14 -0.25 -7.59
C ALA A 155 -6.78 0.40 -7.30
N PRO A 156 -6.71 1.75 -7.20
CA PRO A 156 -5.54 2.40 -6.64
C PRO A 156 -5.18 1.83 -5.27
N LEU A 157 -3.88 1.78 -4.95
CA LEU A 157 -3.39 1.30 -3.66
C LEU A 157 -3.88 2.20 -2.52
N TYR A 158 -4.15 1.62 -1.39
CA TYR A 158 -4.60 2.28 -0.18
C TYR A 158 -4.03 1.58 1.06
N ASP A 159 -4.08 2.24 2.22
CA ASP A 159 -3.68 1.65 3.50
C ASP A 159 -2.21 1.17 3.50
N LEU A 160 -1.33 1.95 2.86
CA LEU A 160 0.09 1.68 2.81
C LEU A 160 0.79 2.36 3.99
N LEU A 161 1.49 1.56 4.79
CA LEU A 161 2.28 2.05 5.93
C LEU A 161 3.50 1.14 6.14
N SER A 162 4.49 1.59 6.89
CA SER A 162 5.61 0.76 7.31
C SER A 162 5.34 0.17 8.69
N THR A 163 5.08 -1.13 8.78
CA THR A 163 4.98 -1.81 10.08
C THR A 163 6.35 -1.97 10.74
N ALA A 164 7.43 -1.97 9.96
CA ALA A 164 8.80 -2.03 10.45
C ALA A 164 9.22 -0.79 11.26
N LEU A 165 8.42 0.30 11.22
CA LEU A 165 8.61 1.46 12.11
C LEU A 165 8.37 1.10 13.59
N TYR A 166 7.60 0.05 13.87
CA TYR A 166 7.15 -0.35 15.21
C TYR A 166 7.85 -1.66 15.62
N PRO A 167 8.84 -1.58 16.55
CA PRO A 167 9.64 -2.75 16.93
C PRO A 167 8.84 -3.90 17.55
N ASP A 168 7.67 -3.60 18.14
CA ASP A 168 6.81 -4.60 18.79
C ASP A 168 5.96 -5.40 17.78
N LEU A 169 5.95 -5.00 16.50
CA LEU A 169 5.24 -5.74 15.47
C LEU A 169 6.14 -6.79 14.81
N PRO A 170 5.57 -7.94 14.39
CA PRO A 170 6.32 -8.96 13.68
C PRO A 170 6.95 -8.42 12.39
N LEU A 171 8.24 -8.70 12.17
CA LEU A 171 8.94 -8.40 10.91
C LEU A 171 8.70 -9.53 9.89
N SER A 172 7.44 -9.78 9.56
CA SER A 172 7.02 -10.77 8.59
C SER A 172 6.02 -10.20 7.60
N MET A 173 6.05 -10.71 6.37
CA MET A 173 5.12 -10.34 5.30
C MET A 173 3.78 -11.07 5.46
N ALA A 174 2.68 -10.43 5.08
CA ALA A 174 1.34 -11.03 5.07
C ALA A 174 1.17 -12.08 3.96
N MET A 175 1.92 -11.94 2.87
CA MET A 175 1.97 -12.87 1.73
C MET A 175 3.42 -13.26 1.46
N SER A 176 3.66 -14.56 1.19
CA SER A 176 5.00 -15.09 0.95
C SER A 176 5.56 -14.69 -0.42
N ILE A 177 6.87 -14.43 -0.47
CA ILE A 177 7.63 -14.27 -1.71
C ILE A 177 8.57 -15.46 -1.82
N GLY A 178 8.45 -16.26 -2.89
CA GLY A 178 9.29 -17.44 -3.09
C GLY A 178 9.23 -18.45 -1.93
N GLY A 179 8.13 -18.47 -1.16
CA GLY A 179 7.91 -19.37 -0.04
C GLY A 179 8.36 -18.85 1.33
N THR A 180 9.02 -17.68 1.42
CA THR A 180 9.36 -17.07 2.71
C THR A 180 8.43 -15.91 3.07
N TYR A 181 8.16 -15.76 4.38
CA TYR A 181 7.43 -14.63 4.97
C TYR A 181 8.38 -13.61 5.62
N ARG A 182 9.67 -13.93 5.77
CA ARG A 182 10.62 -13.07 6.46
C ARG A 182 11.28 -12.10 5.50
N PHE A 183 11.22 -10.81 5.83
CA PHE A 183 11.87 -9.76 5.05
C PHE A 183 13.38 -10.02 4.84
N SER A 184 14.07 -10.49 5.88
CA SER A 184 15.53 -10.73 5.86
C SER A 184 15.96 -11.94 5.03
N GLU A 185 15.02 -12.81 4.65
CA GLU A 185 15.31 -14.01 3.85
C GLU A 185 15.06 -13.78 2.34
N VAL A 186 14.52 -12.62 1.96
CA VAL A 186 14.27 -12.31 0.55
C VAL A 186 15.58 -11.91 -0.12
N ASP A 187 16.13 -12.82 -0.90
CA ASP A 187 17.34 -12.64 -1.71
C ASP A 187 17.05 -12.87 -3.20
N ARG A 188 18.08 -12.85 -4.05
CA ARG A 188 17.94 -13.10 -5.50
C ARG A 188 17.41 -14.51 -5.80
N VAL A 189 17.75 -15.50 -4.99
CA VAL A 189 17.29 -16.89 -5.18
C VAL A 189 15.79 -16.95 -4.90
N VAL A 190 15.35 -16.41 -3.77
CA VAL A 190 13.93 -16.32 -3.38
C VAL A 190 13.11 -15.54 -4.42
N LEU A 191 13.62 -14.42 -4.93
CA LEU A 191 12.96 -13.64 -5.99
C LEU A 191 12.86 -14.40 -7.31
N THR A 192 13.90 -15.16 -7.66
CA THR A 192 13.92 -16.00 -8.86
C THR A 192 12.88 -17.13 -8.77
N GLU A 193 12.84 -17.83 -7.63
CA GLU A 193 11.85 -18.88 -7.40
C GLU A 193 10.43 -18.33 -7.31
N GLY A 194 10.24 -17.15 -6.69
CA GLY A 194 8.97 -16.43 -6.69
C GLY A 194 8.50 -16.08 -8.10
N ALA A 195 9.38 -15.57 -8.96
CA ALA A 195 9.05 -15.28 -10.35
C ALA A 195 8.66 -16.56 -11.11
N ARG A 196 9.41 -17.67 -10.91
CA ARG A 196 9.11 -18.96 -11.52
C ARG A 196 7.73 -19.49 -11.10
N ALA A 197 7.43 -19.44 -9.81
CA ALA A 197 6.13 -19.87 -9.27
C ALA A 197 4.94 -19.07 -9.83
N LEU A 198 5.18 -17.81 -10.23
CA LEU A 198 4.21 -16.94 -10.89
C LEU A 198 4.17 -17.13 -12.43
N GLY A 199 4.96 -18.03 -13.01
CA GLY A 199 5.06 -18.18 -14.46
C GLY A 199 5.70 -16.99 -15.18
N LEU A 200 6.56 -16.25 -14.49
CA LEU A 200 7.26 -15.07 -15.01
C LEU A 200 8.70 -15.40 -15.40
N ARG A 201 9.35 -14.49 -16.14
CA ARG A 201 10.79 -14.57 -16.36
C ARG A 201 11.53 -14.53 -15.02
N ARG A 202 12.60 -15.31 -14.89
CA ARG A 202 13.38 -15.48 -13.66
C ARG A 202 13.85 -14.17 -13.03
N ASP A 203 14.19 -13.19 -13.86
CA ASP A 203 14.72 -11.88 -13.46
C ASP A 203 13.63 -10.81 -13.28
N TYR A 204 12.35 -11.14 -13.49
CA TYR A 204 11.27 -10.14 -13.48
C TYR A 204 11.15 -9.42 -12.14
N LEU A 205 10.99 -10.16 -11.02
CA LEU A 205 10.84 -9.55 -9.71
C LEU A 205 12.10 -8.79 -9.29
N ILE A 206 13.28 -9.32 -9.65
CA ILE A 206 14.57 -8.65 -9.38
C ILE A 206 14.61 -7.29 -10.05
N ARG A 207 14.33 -7.23 -11.36
CA ARG A 207 14.33 -5.97 -12.11
C ARG A 207 13.31 -4.94 -11.57
N ARG A 208 12.13 -5.42 -11.15
CA ARG A 208 11.12 -4.52 -10.59
C ARG A 208 11.55 -3.97 -9.24
N LEU A 209 12.14 -4.83 -8.42
CA LEU A 209 12.67 -4.42 -7.12
C LEU A 209 13.84 -3.43 -7.28
N ASP A 210 14.80 -3.71 -8.19
CA ASP A 210 15.91 -2.80 -8.50
C ASP A 210 15.40 -1.43 -8.99
N PHE A 211 14.40 -1.42 -9.86
CA PHE A 211 13.77 -0.19 -10.34
C PHE A 211 13.20 0.67 -9.20
N LEU A 212 12.52 0.05 -8.23
CA LEU A 212 11.96 0.75 -7.06
C LEU A 212 13.08 1.19 -6.11
N ARG A 213 14.03 0.30 -5.81
CA ARG A 213 15.13 0.51 -4.90
C ARG A 213 16.00 1.72 -5.25
N GLU A 214 16.26 1.92 -6.55
CA GLU A 214 17.03 3.07 -7.04
C GLU A 214 16.32 4.41 -6.84
N ARG A 215 14.99 4.41 -6.84
CA ARG A 215 14.16 5.62 -6.76
C ARG A 215 13.71 6.00 -5.36
N LEU A 216 13.48 4.99 -4.53
CA LEU A 216 12.87 5.17 -3.21
C LEU A 216 13.68 6.10 -2.29
N PRO A 217 15.03 6.02 -2.17
CA PRO A 217 15.76 6.87 -1.23
C PRO A 217 15.58 8.37 -1.52
N LYS A 218 15.73 8.78 -2.78
CA LYS A 218 15.56 10.18 -3.19
C LYS A 218 14.10 10.63 -3.02
N ALA A 219 13.14 9.82 -3.48
CA ALA A 219 11.73 10.13 -3.33
C ALA A 219 11.32 10.25 -1.86
N ALA A 220 11.89 9.44 -0.96
CA ALA A 220 11.64 9.50 0.47
C ALA A 220 12.04 10.84 1.08
N GLU A 221 13.20 11.38 0.70
CA GLU A 221 13.67 12.69 1.14
C GLU A 221 12.73 13.80 0.65
N GLU A 222 12.36 13.80 -0.63
CA GLU A 222 11.46 14.80 -1.23
C GLU A 222 10.06 14.77 -0.59
N VAL A 223 9.52 13.57 -0.34
CA VAL A 223 8.22 13.40 0.33
C VAL A 223 8.27 13.89 1.78
N ALA A 224 9.34 13.58 2.53
CA ALA A 224 9.49 14.04 3.90
C ALA A 224 9.51 15.57 3.98
N VAL A 225 10.27 16.24 3.12
CA VAL A 225 10.31 17.73 3.04
C VAL A 225 8.91 18.29 2.79
N GLY A 226 8.15 17.71 1.86
CA GLY A 226 6.78 18.14 1.57
C GLY A 226 5.81 17.93 2.74
N LEU A 227 6.03 16.90 3.57
CA LEU A 227 5.19 16.59 4.73
C LEU A 227 5.55 17.45 5.96
N LEU A 228 6.83 17.83 6.12
CA LEU A 228 7.24 18.80 7.13
C LEU A 228 6.52 20.15 6.94
N GLY A 229 6.35 20.59 5.69
CA GLY A 229 5.54 21.76 5.36
C GLY A 229 4.06 21.67 5.79
N CYS A 230 3.55 20.46 6.02
CA CYS A 230 2.20 20.22 6.57
C CYS A 230 2.19 20.18 8.11
N GLY A 231 3.31 20.36 8.78
CA GLY A 231 3.46 20.37 10.24
C GLY A 231 3.38 19.00 10.89
N LEU A 232 3.77 17.92 10.18
CA LEU A 232 3.90 16.58 10.74
C LEU A 232 5.18 16.44 11.58
N ASP A 233 5.26 15.40 12.39
CA ASP A 233 6.38 15.14 13.29
C ASP A 233 7.65 14.80 12.52
N GLU A 234 8.68 15.67 12.64
CA GLU A 234 9.95 15.52 11.95
C GLU A 234 10.68 14.24 12.34
N SER A 235 10.66 13.89 13.63
CA SER A 235 11.37 12.71 14.13
C SER A 235 10.82 11.40 13.55
N VAL A 236 9.52 11.33 13.32
CA VAL A 236 8.87 10.19 12.67
C VAL A 236 9.25 10.14 11.19
N LEU A 237 9.23 11.28 10.50
CA LEU A 237 9.59 11.37 9.09
C LEU A 237 11.06 11.00 8.85
N GLU A 238 11.99 11.47 9.69
CA GLU A 238 13.40 11.09 9.62
C GLU A 238 13.63 9.59 9.81
N ARG A 239 12.91 8.98 10.77
CA ARG A 239 12.97 7.52 10.99
C ARG A 239 12.48 6.76 9.76
N LEU A 240 11.40 7.21 9.12
CA LEU A 240 10.87 6.60 7.90
C LEU A 240 11.83 6.74 6.72
N VAL A 241 12.43 7.91 6.51
CA VAL A 241 13.46 8.12 5.46
C VAL A 241 14.65 7.19 5.68
N ARG A 242 15.16 7.11 6.92
CA ARG A 242 16.26 6.19 7.28
C ARG A 242 15.89 4.74 7.00
N LEU A 243 14.71 4.30 7.45
CA LEU A 243 14.21 2.95 7.24
C LEU A 243 14.15 2.59 5.74
N VAL A 244 13.60 3.47 4.91
CA VAL A 244 13.52 3.24 3.45
C VAL A 244 14.92 3.17 2.83
N ARG A 245 15.85 4.04 3.24
CA ARG A 245 17.24 4.04 2.77
C ARG A 245 17.97 2.75 3.14
N ASP A 246 17.89 2.33 4.41
CA ASP A 246 18.55 1.13 4.92
C ASP A 246 18.05 -0.12 4.19
N ARG A 247 16.73 -0.29 4.10
CA ARG A 247 16.12 -1.43 3.42
C ARG A 247 16.40 -1.44 1.92
N SER A 248 16.43 -0.28 1.28
CA SER A 248 16.84 -0.18 -0.13
C SER A 248 18.32 -0.56 -0.33
N GLY A 249 19.17 -0.32 0.64
CA GLY A 249 20.58 -0.71 0.62
C GLY A 249 20.83 -2.18 0.96
N GLU A 250 20.10 -2.75 1.93
CA GLU A 250 20.24 -4.15 2.37
C GLU A 250 19.83 -5.13 1.26
N LEU A 251 18.68 -4.93 0.64
CA LEU A 251 18.19 -5.73 -0.49
C LEU A 251 19.05 -5.57 -1.76
N GLY A 252 20.10 -4.79 -1.74
CA GLY A 252 21.07 -4.59 -2.81
C GLY A 252 22.39 -5.32 -2.65
N ARG A 253 22.60 -6.03 -1.56
CA ARG A 253 23.82 -6.81 -1.30
C ARG A 253 23.72 -8.25 -1.79
N PHE A 254 23.06 -8.45 -2.93
CA PHE A 254 22.92 -9.76 -3.56
C PHE A 254 23.99 -10.05 -4.58
#